data_a82fbce8b79f9f510027ff650a03bf73
#
_entry.id   a82fbce8b79f9f510027ff650a03bf73
#
_cell.length_a   1.000
_cell.length_b   1.000
_cell.length_c   1.000
_cell.angle_alpha   90.00
_cell.angle_beta   90.00
_cell.angle_gamma   90.00
#
_symmetry.space_group_name_H-M   'P 1'
#
loop_
_entity.id
_entity.type
_entity.pdbx_description
1 polymer ?
#
loop_
_entity_poly.entity_id
_entity_poly.type
_entity_poly.pdbx_seq_one_letter_code
_entity_poly.pdbx_strand_id
1 'polypeptide(L)'
;MEKTTDVWQLIEAVRKKRIGVLMGGLSSEREVSLKTGGAVLEALLGRGFDAVRLDAGPDLAAGLREERIDVVFNALHGRFGEDGTVQGLLEMMGIPYTGSGVLASALGMDKIMSKKVFAFHGIPLAPYRVVTEGEAESAEPSWFPFGFPVVVKPARQGSSIGVSLVETWDSLAPALRQALVYDPEAIVEAYIRGREVQVAVLGPRALGAIEIVPHRAFYDYQAKYEGASEHVFPARLSPERTRVVHDLALAAHRALDCRVYSRVDLIVDADGRPFVLEVNTLPGMTDQSLFPEIARGAGISFGELVEAILLLSLLPRSAGGTAGEEDAVESILRAARGKGGR
;
A
#
# COMPACT_ATOMS: atom_id res chain seq x y z
N MET A 1 -30.42 17.28 2.56
CA MET A 1 -29.84 17.64 1.25
C MET A 1 -28.35 17.85 1.50
N GLU A 2 -27.55 16.78 1.38
CA GLU A 2 -26.10 16.90 1.38
C GLU A 2 -25.69 17.63 0.11
N LYS A 3 -24.90 18.70 0.28
CA LYS A 3 -24.32 19.42 -0.84
C LYS A 3 -23.30 18.47 -1.50
N THR A 4 -23.65 17.91 -2.64
CA THR A 4 -22.67 17.27 -3.54
C THR A 4 -21.59 18.31 -3.77
N THR A 5 -20.40 18.08 -3.23
CA THR A 5 -19.26 18.98 -3.45
C THR A 5 -19.03 19.01 -4.94
N ASP A 6 -19.19 20.18 -5.56
CA ASP A 6 -18.91 20.33 -6.99
C ASP A 6 -17.41 20.03 -7.22
N VAL A 7 -17.16 18.93 -7.89
CA VAL A 7 -15.79 18.44 -8.17
C VAL A 7 -14.96 19.53 -8.86
N TRP A 8 -15.58 20.36 -9.71
CA TRP A 8 -14.90 21.47 -10.36
C TRP A 8 -14.50 22.56 -9.38
N GLN A 9 -15.35 22.86 -8.38
CA GLN A 9 -15.01 23.82 -7.32
C GLN A 9 -13.86 23.29 -6.46
N LEU A 10 -13.84 21.99 -6.17
CA LEU A 10 -12.73 21.35 -5.46
C LEU A 10 -11.42 21.49 -6.26
N ILE A 11 -11.43 21.15 -7.55
CA ILE A 11 -10.26 21.25 -8.41
C ILE A 11 -9.71 22.68 -8.44
N GLU A 12 -10.59 23.66 -8.63
CA GLU A 12 -10.20 25.07 -8.63
C GLU A 12 -9.66 25.57 -7.27
N ALA A 13 -10.20 25.05 -6.19
CA ALA A 13 -9.70 25.35 -4.84
C ALA A 13 -8.31 24.74 -4.61
N VAL A 14 -8.09 23.50 -5.06
CA VAL A 14 -6.81 22.80 -4.89
C VAL A 14 -5.71 23.39 -5.79
N ARG A 15 -6.06 23.92 -6.95
CA ARG A 15 -5.10 24.60 -7.85
C ARG A 15 -4.50 25.88 -7.26
N LYS A 16 -5.15 26.47 -6.26
CA LYS A 16 -4.66 27.65 -5.54
C LYS A 16 -3.79 27.29 -4.34
N LYS A 17 -3.62 26.00 -4.06
CA LYS A 17 -2.86 25.50 -2.93
C LYS A 17 -1.44 25.13 -3.35
N ARG A 18 -0.51 25.39 -2.44
CA ARG A 18 0.88 24.95 -2.57
C ARG A 18 1.04 23.54 -2.03
N ILE A 19 1.46 22.63 -2.88
CA ILE A 19 1.54 21.20 -2.58
C ILE A 19 2.99 20.83 -2.26
N GLY A 20 3.24 20.32 -1.06
CA GLY A 20 4.53 19.72 -0.70
C GLY A 20 4.56 18.24 -1.05
N VAL A 21 5.44 17.82 -1.95
CA VAL A 21 5.66 16.40 -2.24
C VAL A 21 6.74 15.90 -1.30
N LEU A 22 6.35 15.15 -0.25
CA LEU A 22 7.29 14.55 0.68
C LEU A 22 7.99 13.38 0.02
N MET A 23 9.31 13.38 0.04
CA MET A 23 10.13 12.31 -0.53
C MET A 23 11.44 12.16 0.26
N GLY A 24 12.22 11.15 -0.04
CA GLY A 24 13.48 10.86 0.66
C GLY A 24 13.23 10.25 2.03
N GLY A 25 13.41 11.00 3.09
CA GLY A 25 13.21 10.53 4.46
C GLY A 25 14.40 9.75 5.02
N LEU A 26 14.19 9.14 6.19
CA LEU A 26 15.25 8.50 7.00
C LEU A 26 15.22 6.96 6.93
N SER A 27 14.31 6.37 6.16
CA SER A 27 14.21 4.91 6.04
C SER A 27 15.26 4.33 5.08
N SER A 28 15.44 3.01 5.15
CA SER A 28 16.25 2.26 4.18
C SER A 28 15.70 2.33 2.75
N GLU A 29 14.43 2.76 2.58
CA GLU A 29 13.74 2.89 1.28
C GLU A 29 13.84 4.32 0.70
N ARG A 30 14.77 5.16 1.21
CA ARG A 30 14.96 6.54 0.78
C ARG A 30 15.05 6.70 -0.75
N GLU A 31 15.83 5.86 -1.42
CA GLU A 31 16.01 5.95 -2.87
C GLU A 31 14.71 5.64 -3.65
N VAL A 32 13.92 4.70 -3.15
CA VAL A 32 12.59 4.40 -3.73
C VAL A 32 11.67 5.59 -3.56
N SER A 33 11.68 6.21 -2.36
CA SER A 33 10.91 7.41 -2.07
C SER A 33 11.28 8.60 -2.94
N LEU A 34 12.58 8.83 -3.20
CA LEU A 34 13.04 9.89 -4.09
C LEU A 34 12.54 9.68 -5.53
N LYS A 35 12.55 8.44 -6.03
CA LYS A 35 12.02 8.11 -7.35
C LYS A 35 10.50 8.30 -7.43
N THR A 36 9.77 7.77 -6.45
CA THR A 36 8.30 7.95 -6.34
C THR A 36 7.93 9.42 -6.28
N GLY A 37 8.56 10.18 -5.37
CA GLY A 37 8.28 11.60 -5.19
C GLY A 37 8.64 12.44 -6.41
N GLY A 38 9.74 12.11 -7.10
CA GLY A 38 10.13 12.77 -8.36
C GLY A 38 9.06 12.59 -9.44
N ALA A 39 8.59 11.36 -9.65
CA ALA A 39 7.55 11.07 -10.64
C ALA A 39 6.21 11.77 -10.30
N VAL A 40 5.83 11.78 -9.02
CA VAL A 40 4.62 12.48 -8.55
C VAL A 40 4.75 13.99 -8.75
N LEU A 41 5.89 14.58 -8.41
CA LEU A 41 6.15 16.01 -8.58
C LEU A 41 6.03 16.44 -10.05
N GLU A 42 6.67 15.69 -10.95
CA GLU A 42 6.58 15.94 -12.40
C GLU A 42 5.14 15.84 -12.89
N ALA A 43 4.39 14.82 -12.43
CA ALA A 43 2.99 14.66 -12.79
C ALA A 43 2.13 15.84 -12.33
N LEU A 44 2.29 16.31 -11.08
CA LEU A 44 1.56 17.45 -10.54
C LEU A 44 1.88 18.74 -11.31
N LEU A 45 3.17 19.03 -11.55
CA LEU A 45 3.61 20.19 -12.32
C LEU A 45 3.08 20.15 -13.76
N GLY A 46 3.16 18.99 -14.43
CA GLY A 46 2.63 18.79 -15.79
C GLY A 46 1.11 18.96 -15.88
N ARG A 47 0.39 18.83 -14.77
CA ARG A 47 -1.05 19.08 -14.67
C ARG A 47 -1.42 20.49 -14.18
N GLY A 48 -0.40 21.34 -13.97
CA GLY A 48 -0.56 22.75 -13.63
C GLY A 48 -0.86 23.02 -12.15
N PHE A 49 -0.44 22.14 -11.24
CA PHE A 49 -0.47 22.40 -9.80
C PHE A 49 0.81 23.10 -9.35
N ASP A 50 0.72 23.95 -8.32
CA ASP A 50 1.89 24.51 -7.63
C ASP A 50 2.43 23.47 -6.67
N ALA A 51 3.45 22.71 -7.07
CA ALA A 51 4.03 21.63 -6.30
C ALA A 51 5.54 21.83 -6.10
N VAL A 52 6.02 21.54 -4.90
CA VAL A 52 7.43 21.65 -4.53
C VAL A 52 7.92 20.38 -3.85
N ARG A 53 9.21 20.08 -4.03
CA ARG A 53 9.88 18.98 -3.35
C ARG A 53 10.15 19.32 -1.90
N LEU A 54 9.90 18.35 -0.99
CA LEU A 54 10.31 18.41 0.41
C LEU A 54 10.99 17.10 0.81
N ASP A 55 12.25 17.17 1.25
CA ASP A 55 12.92 16.01 1.82
C ASP A 55 12.52 15.86 3.31
N ALA A 56 12.01 14.68 3.68
CA ALA A 56 11.47 14.44 5.01
C ALA A 56 12.58 14.10 6.01
N GLY A 57 13.26 15.11 6.50
CA GLY A 57 14.27 15.02 7.55
C GLY A 57 13.76 15.47 8.93
N PRO A 58 14.66 15.59 9.92
CA PRO A 58 14.33 16.07 11.25
C PRO A 58 13.67 17.44 11.30
N ASP A 59 13.98 18.31 10.34
CA ASP A 59 13.48 19.68 10.25
C ASP A 59 12.21 19.81 9.40
N LEU A 60 11.53 18.69 9.09
CA LEU A 60 10.36 18.67 8.22
C LEU A 60 9.30 19.69 8.62
N ALA A 61 9.02 19.82 9.92
CA ALA A 61 8.01 20.78 10.41
C ALA A 61 8.38 22.24 10.12
N ALA A 62 9.66 22.59 10.16
CA ALA A 62 10.15 23.91 9.78
C ALA A 62 10.03 24.12 8.26
N GLY A 63 10.48 23.17 7.45
CA GLY A 63 10.39 23.24 6.00
C GLY A 63 8.95 23.39 5.49
N LEU A 64 7.99 22.67 6.10
CA LEU A 64 6.56 22.81 5.76
C LEU A 64 6.03 24.23 5.99
N ARG A 65 6.47 24.90 7.07
CA ARG A 65 6.09 26.29 7.37
C ARG A 65 6.77 27.30 6.46
N GLU A 66 8.08 27.15 6.26
CA GLU A 66 8.89 28.05 5.42
C GLU A 66 8.39 28.05 3.99
N GLU A 67 8.09 26.87 3.44
CA GLU A 67 7.53 26.69 2.11
C GLU A 67 6.03 27.01 2.03
N ARG A 68 5.37 27.31 3.15
CA ARG A 68 3.93 27.63 3.24
C ARG A 68 3.07 26.55 2.59
N ILE A 69 3.31 25.30 2.95
CA ILE A 69 2.60 24.16 2.36
C ILE A 69 1.15 24.11 2.87
N ASP A 70 0.22 24.07 1.93
CA ASP A 70 -1.22 23.94 2.20
C ASP A 70 -1.70 22.49 2.22
N VAL A 71 -1.03 21.61 1.45
CA VAL A 71 -1.38 20.19 1.28
C VAL A 71 -0.10 19.39 1.06
N VAL A 72 -0.05 18.21 1.62
CA VAL A 72 1.07 17.28 1.41
C VAL A 72 0.66 16.12 0.52
N PHE A 73 1.43 15.85 -0.53
CA PHE A 73 1.44 14.55 -1.20
C PHE A 73 2.52 13.69 -0.54
N ASN A 74 2.13 12.66 0.20
CA ASN A 74 3.07 11.76 0.87
C ASN A 74 3.56 10.69 -0.12
N ALA A 75 4.83 10.78 -0.51
CA ALA A 75 5.54 9.82 -1.36
C ALA A 75 6.72 9.17 -0.63
N LEU A 76 6.65 9.13 0.70
CA LEU A 76 7.62 8.42 1.53
C LEU A 76 7.40 6.91 1.48
N HIS A 77 8.42 6.15 1.83
CA HIS A 77 8.36 4.70 1.96
C HIS A 77 9.02 4.25 3.26
N GLY A 78 8.50 3.14 3.83
CA GLY A 78 9.01 2.53 5.03
C GLY A 78 8.78 3.36 6.30
N ARG A 79 9.68 3.17 7.26
CA ARG A 79 9.59 3.79 8.59
C ARG A 79 9.48 5.31 8.51
N PHE A 80 8.68 5.88 9.39
CA PHE A 80 8.28 7.29 9.48
C PHE A 80 7.37 7.79 8.35
N GLY A 81 7.32 7.11 7.19
CA GLY A 81 6.48 7.50 6.06
C GLY A 81 5.16 6.74 6.00
N GLU A 82 5.20 5.43 6.27
CA GLU A 82 4.07 4.50 6.13
C GLU A 82 3.49 4.03 7.46
N ASP A 83 4.08 4.41 8.60
CA ASP A 83 3.77 3.88 9.93
C ASP A 83 2.89 4.80 10.80
N GLY A 84 2.38 5.89 10.24
CA GLY A 84 1.55 6.86 10.94
C GLY A 84 2.31 8.03 11.56
N THR A 85 3.65 8.00 11.58
CA THR A 85 4.47 9.02 12.23
C THR A 85 4.36 10.37 11.53
N VAL A 86 4.60 10.43 10.21
CA VAL A 86 4.48 11.68 9.44
C VAL A 86 3.03 12.14 9.36
N GLN A 87 2.09 11.21 9.29
CA GLN A 87 0.66 11.51 9.31
C GLN A 87 0.27 12.23 10.60
N GLY A 88 0.75 11.75 11.76
CA GLY A 88 0.52 12.38 13.06
C GLY A 88 1.11 13.79 13.15
N LEU A 89 2.31 14.02 12.60
CA LEU A 89 2.90 15.35 12.51
C LEU A 89 2.02 16.29 11.69
N LEU A 90 1.56 15.84 10.52
CA LEU A 90 0.74 16.65 9.62
C LEU A 90 -0.64 16.97 10.23
N GLU A 91 -1.26 16.01 10.95
CA GLU A 91 -2.51 16.25 11.69
C GLU A 91 -2.32 17.30 12.79
N MET A 92 -1.24 17.24 13.57
CA MET A 92 -0.92 18.24 14.59
C MET A 92 -0.65 19.63 14.00
N MET A 93 -0.14 19.70 12.77
CA MET A 93 0.08 20.94 12.03
C MET A 93 -1.17 21.45 11.31
N GLY A 94 -2.24 20.66 11.25
CA GLY A 94 -3.46 20.99 10.49
C GLY A 94 -3.26 20.99 8.97
N ILE A 95 -2.25 20.27 8.46
CA ILE A 95 -1.95 20.17 7.03
C ILE A 95 -2.57 18.89 6.49
N PRO A 96 -3.55 18.96 5.57
CA PRO A 96 -4.11 17.80 4.91
C PRO A 96 -3.07 17.09 4.05
N TYR A 97 -3.19 15.76 3.93
CA TYR A 97 -2.24 14.92 3.22
C TYR A 97 -2.92 13.78 2.46
N THR A 98 -2.21 13.21 1.49
CA THR A 98 -2.72 12.10 0.68
C THR A 98 -2.59 10.75 1.39
N GLY A 99 -3.57 9.86 1.13
CA GLY A 99 -3.56 8.48 1.59
C GLY A 99 -4.23 8.27 2.94
N SER A 100 -3.83 7.20 3.58
CA SER A 100 -4.40 6.70 4.84
C SER A 100 -3.95 7.53 6.05
N GLY A 101 -4.81 7.61 7.08
CA GLY A 101 -4.51 8.30 8.34
C GLY A 101 -3.58 7.52 9.26
N VAL A 102 -3.34 8.09 10.46
CA VAL A 102 -2.40 7.54 11.46
C VAL A 102 -2.69 6.09 11.79
N LEU A 103 -3.95 5.75 12.14
CA LEU A 103 -4.31 4.39 12.56
C LEU A 103 -4.10 3.37 11.44
N ALA A 104 -4.62 3.65 10.25
CA ALA A 104 -4.53 2.74 9.12
C ALA A 104 -3.07 2.51 8.68
N SER A 105 -2.26 3.56 8.67
CA SER A 105 -0.83 3.48 8.36
C SER A 105 -0.08 2.63 9.39
N ALA A 106 -0.32 2.85 10.69
CA ALA A 106 0.29 2.06 11.75
C ALA A 106 -0.12 0.58 11.68
N LEU A 107 -1.42 0.29 11.45
CA LEU A 107 -1.92 -1.08 11.31
C LEU A 107 -1.35 -1.75 10.04
N GLY A 108 -1.31 -1.05 8.90
CA GLY A 108 -0.78 -1.59 7.65
C GLY A 108 0.70 -1.97 7.74
N MET A 109 1.49 -1.19 8.47
CA MET A 109 2.91 -1.46 8.66
C MET A 109 3.18 -2.63 9.61
N ASP A 110 2.31 -2.87 10.61
CA ASP A 110 2.43 -3.97 11.57
C ASP A 110 1.63 -5.19 11.10
N LYS A 111 2.32 -6.19 10.52
CA LYS A 111 1.71 -7.41 10.01
C LYS A 111 0.99 -8.24 11.09
N ILE A 112 1.43 -8.17 12.33
CA ILE A 112 0.77 -8.88 13.43
C ILE A 112 -0.56 -8.22 13.75
N MET A 113 -0.57 -6.89 13.84
CA MET A 113 -1.78 -6.13 14.14
C MET A 113 -2.78 -6.17 12.98
N SER A 114 -2.32 -6.01 11.73
CA SER A 114 -3.19 -6.14 10.57
C SER A 114 -3.84 -7.52 10.48
N LYS A 115 -3.09 -8.61 10.75
CA LYS A 115 -3.64 -9.97 10.79
C LYS A 115 -4.69 -10.19 11.90
N LYS A 116 -4.50 -9.59 13.08
CA LYS A 116 -5.52 -9.62 14.14
C LYS A 116 -6.80 -8.92 13.71
N VAL A 117 -6.69 -7.75 13.06
CA VAL A 117 -7.83 -7.02 12.52
C VAL A 117 -8.50 -7.83 11.40
N PHE A 118 -7.75 -8.39 10.47
CA PHE A 118 -8.28 -9.24 9.41
C PHE A 118 -9.02 -10.46 9.96
N ALA A 119 -8.45 -11.15 10.95
CA ALA A 119 -9.09 -12.29 11.60
C ALA A 119 -10.42 -11.88 12.27
N PHE A 120 -10.47 -10.73 12.94
CA PHE A 120 -11.69 -10.20 13.54
C PHE A 120 -12.81 -9.95 12.50
N HIS A 121 -12.42 -9.51 11.30
CA HIS A 121 -13.35 -9.27 10.19
C HIS A 121 -13.61 -10.50 9.30
N GLY A 122 -13.11 -11.69 9.69
CA GLY A 122 -13.30 -12.93 8.92
C GLY A 122 -12.59 -12.94 7.56
N ILE A 123 -11.58 -12.11 7.37
CA ILE A 123 -10.76 -12.07 6.16
C ILE A 123 -9.82 -13.27 6.14
N PRO A 124 -9.82 -14.08 5.07
CA PRO A 124 -8.99 -15.29 4.98
C PRO A 124 -7.50 -14.99 5.07
N LEU A 125 -6.81 -15.69 5.95
CA LEU A 125 -5.37 -15.60 6.20
C LEU A 125 -4.73 -16.99 6.14
N ALA A 126 -3.48 -17.04 5.70
CA ALA A 126 -2.67 -18.25 5.93
C ALA A 126 -2.53 -18.49 7.44
N PRO A 127 -2.60 -19.76 7.92
CA PRO A 127 -2.29 -20.06 9.31
C PRO A 127 -0.92 -19.55 9.69
N TYR A 128 -0.80 -18.93 10.87
CA TYR A 128 0.46 -18.32 11.29
C TYR A 128 0.68 -18.40 12.80
N ARG A 129 1.93 -18.24 13.20
CA ARG A 129 2.35 -18.03 14.58
C ARG A 129 3.33 -16.86 14.65
N VAL A 130 3.22 -16.07 15.70
CA VAL A 130 4.22 -15.08 16.07
C VAL A 130 5.25 -15.75 16.96
N VAL A 131 6.53 -15.47 16.71
CA VAL A 131 7.67 -15.95 17.50
C VAL A 131 8.49 -14.73 17.89
N THR A 132 8.68 -14.54 19.18
CA THR A 132 9.53 -13.46 19.73
C THR A 132 10.99 -13.91 19.80
N GLU A 133 11.91 -12.95 19.96
CA GLU A 133 13.33 -13.23 20.13
C GLU A 133 13.59 -14.21 21.29
N GLY A 134 12.87 -14.04 22.42
CA GLY A 134 13.00 -14.94 23.57
C GLY A 134 12.48 -16.36 23.37
N GLU A 135 11.63 -16.57 22.37
CA GLU A 135 11.04 -17.88 22.05
C GLU A 135 11.78 -18.63 20.94
N ALA A 136 12.60 -17.94 20.16
CA ALA A 136 13.18 -18.50 18.93
C ALA A 136 14.02 -19.76 19.13
N GLU A 137 14.79 -19.84 20.22
CA GLU A 137 15.64 -20.99 20.53
C GLU A 137 14.85 -22.14 21.21
N SER A 138 13.64 -21.86 21.71
CA SER A 138 12.76 -22.85 22.33
C SER A 138 11.62 -23.31 21.41
N ALA A 139 11.60 -22.84 20.15
CA ALA A 139 10.60 -23.22 19.19
C ALA A 139 10.59 -24.74 18.97
N GLU A 140 9.41 -25.34 18.86
CA GLU A 140 9.23 -26.78 18.66
C GLU A 140 8.20 -27.06 17.57
N PRO A 141 8.24 -28.23 16.90
CA PRO A 141 7.33 -28.57 15.78
C PRO A 141 5.84 -28.46 16.14
N SER A 142 5.47 -28.73 17.38
CA SER A 142 4.08 -28.66 17.87
C SER A 142 3.48 -27.24 17.75
N TRP A 143 4.32 -26.21 17.67
CA TRP A 143 3.88 -24.82 17.47
C TRP A 143 3.36 -24.54 16.09
N PHE A 144 3.68 -25.39 15.11
CA PHE A 144 3.35 -25.21 13.70
C PHE A 144 2.50 -26.37 13.15
N PRO A 145 1.25 -26.51 13.64
CA PRO A 145 0.39 -27.65 13.25
C PRO A 145 0.03 -27.66 11.77
N PHE A 146 0.31 -26.56 11.06
CA PHE A 146 0.13 -26.43 9.62
C PHE A 146 1.29 -27.03 8.79
N GLY A 147 2.38 -27.47 9.45
CA GLY A 147 3.51 -28.12 8.80
C GLY A 147 4.38 -27.20 7.94
N PHE A 148 5.25 -27.83 7.14
CA PHE A 148 6.18 -27.16 6.21
C PHE A 148 5.75 -27.42 4.75
N PRO A 149 6.13 -26.52 3.82
CA PRO A 149 6.97 -25.34 3.99
C PRO A 149 6.25 -24.18 4.67
N VAL A 150 7.04 -23.27 5.27
CA VAL A 150 6.58 -22.05 5.91
C VAL A 150 7.34 -20.83 5.39
N VAL A 151 6.74 -19.63 5.54
CA VAL A 151 7.41 -18.34 5.30
C VAL A 151 7.68 -17.70 6.64
N VAL A 152 8.95 -17.33 6.87
CA VAL A 152 9.38 -16.58 8.05
C VAL A 152 9.65 -15.13 7.63
N LYS A 153 9.09 -14.16 8.36
CA LYS A 153 9.25 -12.73 8.05
C LYS A 153 9.23 -11.86 9.29
N PRO A 154 9.98 -10.74 9.31
CA PRO A 154 9.88 -9.74 10.37
C PRO A 154 8.46 -9.14 10.42
N ALA A 155 8.00 -8.74 11.60
CA ALA A 155 6.65 -8.21 11.78
C ALA A 155 6.44 -6.84 11.10
N ARG A 156 7.44 -5.93 11.16
CA ARG A 156 7.32 -4.51 10.78
C ARG A 156 8.33 -4.07 9.72
N GLN A 157 8.63 -4.95 8.77
CA GLN A 157 9.51 -4.63 7.64
C GLN A 157 8.76 -4.70 6.32
N GLY A 158 9.08 -3.76 5.43
CA GLY A 158 8.62 -3.73 4.05
C GLY A 158 9.57 -4.44 3.09
N SER A 159 9.27 -4.34 1.79
CA SER A 159 10.17 -4.72 0.67
C SER A 159 10.75 -6.13 0.76
N SER A 160 10.07 -7.08 1.40
CA SER A 160 10.52 -8.48 1.59
C SER A 160 11.88 -8.63 2.31
N ILE A 161 12.31 -7.60 3.06
CA ILE A 161 13.55 -7.66 3.85
C ILE A 161 13.40 -8.69 4.96
N GLY A 162 14.37 -9.60 5.09
CA GLY A 162 14.39 -10.63 6.12
C GLY A 162 13.37 -11.75 5.94
N VAL A 163 12.72 -11.85 4.77
CA VAL A 163 11.77 -12.92 4.44
C VAL A 163 12.51 -14.15 3.95
N SER A 164 12.13 -15.33 4.46
CA SER A 164 12.71 -16.63 4.08
C SER A 164 11.62 -17.67 3.84
N LEU A 165 11.76 -18.46 2.77
CA LEU A 165 11.02 -19.71 2.59
C LEU A 165 11.77 -20.83 3.29
N VAL A 166 11.11 -21.54 4.18
CA VAL A 166 11.66 -22.60 5.02
C VAL A 166 10.97 -23.92 4.68
N GLU A 167 11.70 -24.83 4.08
CA GLU A 167 11.15 -26.09 3.57
C GLU A 167 11.12 -27.18 4.63
N THR A 168 12.03 -27.11 5.61
CA THR A 168 12.19 -28.14 6.64
C THR A 168 12.39 -27.54 8.02
N TRP A 169 12.13 -28.32 9.05
CA TRP A 169 12.33 -27.92 10.44
C TRP A 169 13.75 -27.43 10.74
N ASP A 170 14.77 -28.12 10.24
CA ASP A 170 16.17 -27.79 10.50
C ASP A 170 16.58 -26.37 10.01
N SER A 171 15.85 -25.87 9.02
CA SER A 171 16.09 -24.54 8.45
C SER A 171 15.31 -23.42 9.18
N LEU A 172 14.43 -23.73 10.14
CA LEU A 172 13.59 -22.73 10.81
C LEU A 172 14.37 -21.82 11.72
N ALA A 173 15.24 -22.36 12.59
CA ALA A 173 16.00 -21.55 13.56
C ALA A 173 16.94 -20.54 12.89
N PRO A 174 17.69 -20.87 11.81
CA PRO A 174 18.44 -19.87 11.04
C PRO A 174 17.55 -18.76 10.45
N ALA A 175 16.38 -19.10 9.90
CA ALA A 175 15.45 -18.13 9.33
C ALA A 175 14.84 -17.20 10.38
N LEU A 176 14.49 -17.73 11.56
CA LEU A 176 14.04 -16.92 12.70
C LEU A 176 15.14 -15.93 13.14
N ARG A 177 16.37 -16.40 13.33
CA ARG A 177 17.50 -15.50 13.67
C ARG A 177 17.68 -14.40 12.63
N GLN A 178 17.56 -14.70 11.35
CA GLN A 178 17.65 -13.71 10.28
C GLN A 178 16.52 -12.67 10.36
N ALA A 179 15.27 -13.09 10.55
CA ALA A 179 14.12 -12.19 10.66
C ALA A 179 14.22 -11.30 11.91
N LEU A 180 14.66 -11.87 13.03
CA LEU A 180 14.79 -11.19 14.32
C LEU A 180 15.95 -10.18 14.39
N VAL A 181 16.84 -10.13 13.41
CA VAL A 181 17.79 -9.01 13.24
C VAL A 181 17.07 -7.70 12.95
N TYR A 182 15.92 -7.77 12.26
CA TYR A 182 15.18 -6.59 11.80
C TYR A 182 14.03 -6.18 12.71
N ASP A 183 13.49 -7.11 13.51
CA ASP A 183 12.34 -6.87 14.38
C ASP A 183 12.35 -7.87 15.53
N PRO A 184 12.02 -7.48 16.78
CA PRO A 184 11.98 -8.41 17.91
C PRO A 184 10.88 -9.48 17.81
N GLU A 185 10.01 -9.37 16.82
CA GLU A 185 8.93 -10.33 16.54
C GLU A 185 9.01 -10.79 15.07
N ALA A 186 8.93 -12.10 14.87
CA ALA A 186 8.84 -12.73 13.56
C ALA A 186 7.49 -13.43 13.40
N ILE A 187 6.98 -13.47 12.16
CA ILE A 187 5.79 -14.24 11.81
C ILE A 187 6.24 -15.47 11.03
N VAL A 188 5.79 -16.62 11.46
CA VAL A 188 5.94 -17.90 10.75
C VAL A 188 4.57 -18.26 10.18
N GLU A 189 4.43 -18.29 8.85
CA GLU A 189 3.18 -18.57 8.15
C GLU A 189 3.26 -19.83 7.33
N ALA A 190 2.15 -20.56 7.24
CA ALA A 190 2.02 -21.64 6.25
C ALA A 190 2.28 -21.09 4.83
N TYR A 191 3.14 -21.74 4.08
CA TYR A 191 3.35 -21.39 2.68
C TYR A 191 2.17 -21.86 1.83
N ILE A 192 1.42 -20.91 1.31
CA ILE A 192 0.31 -21.21 0.40
C ILE A 192 0.86 -21.28 -1.03
N ARG A 193 0.79 -22.47 -1.62
CA ARG A 193 1.12 -22.66 -3.04
C ARG A 193 -0.01 -22.09 -3.89
N GLY A 194 0.29 -21.07 -4.70
CA GLY A 194 -0.73 -20.40 -5.48
C GLY A 194 -0.18 -19.32 -6.38
N ARG A 195 -1.07 -18.50 -6.89
CA ARG A 195 -0.75 -17.31 -7.70
C ARG A 195 -0.68 -16.11 -6.79
N GLU A 196 0.40 -15.35 -6.87
CA GLU A 196 0.47 -14.05 -6.22
C GLU A 196 -0.31 -13.05 -7.06
N VAL A 197 -1.30 -12.41 -6.44
CA VAL A 197 -2.20 -11.45 -7.08
C VAL A 197 -2.22 -10.19 -6.24
N GLN A 198 -2.08 -9.05 -6.92
CA GLN A 198 -2.14 -7.75 -6.25
C GLN A 198 -3.29 -6.93 -6.82
N VAL A 199 -4.04 -6.29 -5.93
CA VAL A 199 -5.21 -5.49 -6.27
C VAL A 199 -4.96 -4.03 -5.91
N ALA A 200 -5.13 -3.13 -6.88
CA ALA A 200 -5.14 -1.69 -6.62
C ALA A 200 -6.53 -1.24 -6.21
N VAL A 201 -6.64 -0.58 -5.07
CA VAL A 201 -7.87 0.03 -4.55
C VAL A 201 -7.75 1.55 -4.66
N LEU A 202 -8.75 2.22 -5.23
CA LEU A 202 -8.86 3.68 -5.29
C LEU A 202 -10.25 4.12 -4.84
N GLY A 203 -10.34 4.77 -3.69
CA GLY A 203 -11.59 5.00 -3.00
C GLY A 203 -12.33 3.70 -2.70
N PRO A 204 -13.62 3.59 -3.00
CA PRO A 204 -14.42 2.38 -2.79
C PRO A 204 -14.26 1.33 -3.89
N ARG A 205 -13.35 1.51 -4.87
CA ARG A 205 -13.24 0.70 -6.08
C ARG A 205 -11.94 -0.11 -6.13
N ALA A 206 -12.04 -1.38 -6.51
CA ALA A 206 -10.91 -2.15 -7.01
C ALA A 206 -10.71 -1.80 -8.50
N LEU A 207 -9.55 -1.24 -8.84
CA LEU A 207 -9.22 -0.84 -10.22
C LEU A 207 -8.93 -2.06 -11.11
N GLY A 208 -8.41 -3.13 -10.52
CA GLY A 208 -8.04 -4.34 -11.20
C GLY A 208 -7.10 -5.20 -10.36
N ALA A 209 -6.82 -6.38 -10.89
CA ALA A 209 -5.90 -7.34 -10.30
C ALA A 209 -4.78 -7.68 -11.28
N ILE A 210 -3.53 -7.68 -10.81
CA ILE A 210 -2.35 -8.09 -11.55
C ILE A 210 -1.77 -9.37 -10.94
N GLU A 211 -1.33 -10.30 -11.76
CA GLU A 211 -0.65 -11.52 -11.32
C GLU A 211 0.85 -11.33 -11.44
N ILE A 212 1.58 -11.67 -10.37
CA ILE A 212 3.02 -11.68 -10.34
C ILE A 212 3.51 -13.10 -10.60
N VAL A 213 4.26 -13.29 -11.67
CA VAL A 213 4.83 -14.58 -12.03
C VAL A 213 6.35 -14.51 -11.81
N PRO A 214 6.84 -15.03 -10.69
CA PRO A 214 8.27 -15.01 -10.43
C PRO A 214 9.00 -15.95 -11.39
N HIS A 215 10.14 -15.52 -11.94
CA HIS A 215 11.02 -16.40 -12.74
C HIS A 215 11.81 -17.41 -11.89
N ARG A 216 11.76 -17.26 -10.55
CA ARG A 216 12.35 -18.18 -9.56
C ARG A 216 11.25 -18.76 -8.68
N ALA A 217 11.56 -19.84 -7.96
CA ALA A 217 10.59 -20.56 -7.12
C ALA A 217 9.98 -19.73 -5.98
N PHE A 218 10.56 -18.57 -5.64
CA PHE A 218 10.08 -17.68 -4.58
C PHE A 218 10.29 -16.21 -4.96
N TYR A 219 9.31 -15.36 -4.66
CA TYR A 219 9.33 -13.91 -4.92
C TYR A 219 9.98 -13.21 -3.73
N ASP A 220 11.31 -13.13 -3.74
CA ASP A 220 12.14 -12.45 -2.73
C ASP A 220 12.45 -10.98 -3.12
N TYR A 221 13.28 -10.33 -2.29
CA TYR A 221 13.75 -8.95 -2.54
C TYR A 221 14.41 -8.79 -3.92
N GLN A 222 15.23 -9.75 -4.33
CA GLN A 222 15.93 -9.70 -5.62
C GLN A 222 14.94 -9.83 -6.78
N ALA A 223 13.95 -10.73 -6.68
CA ALA A 223 12.91 -10.88 -7.68
C ALA A 223 12.07 -9.60 -7.86
N LYS A 224 11.90 -8.83 -6.78
CA LYS A 224 11.10 -7.58 -6.76
C LYS A 224 11.79 -6.41 -7.48
N TYR A 225 13.10 -6.30 -7.42
CA TYR A 225 13.85 -5.12 -7.90
C TYR A 225 14.80 -5.39 -9.09
N GLU A 226 15.11 -6.64 -9.39
CA GLU A 226 16.03 -7.02 -10.49
C GLU A 226 15.31 -7.47 -11.77
N GLY A 227 14.00 -7.21 -11.91
CA GLY A 227 13.21 -7.59 -13.10
C GLY A 227 13.04 -9.12 -13.25
N ALA A 228 13.09 -9.86 -12.14
CA ALA A 228 12.99 -11.32 -12.12
C ALA A 228 11.53 -11.83 -12.03
N SER A 229 10.55 -11.01 -12.39
CA SER A 229 9.13 -11.38 -12.42
C SER A 229 8.44 -10.83 -13.66
N GLU A 230 7.50 -11.59 -14.19
CA GLU A 230 6.56 -11.14 -15.22
C GLU A 230 5.29 -10.62 -14.54
N HIS A 231 4.78 -9.48 -15.02
CA HIS A 231 3.53 -8.91 -14.59
C HIS A 231 2.44 -9.22 -15.62
N VAL A 232 1.36 -9.86 -15.21
CA VAL A 232 0.26 -10.22 -16.10
C VAL A 232 -1.01 -9.47 -15.70
N PHE A 233 -1.41 -8.49 -16.53
CA PHE A 233 -2.65 -7.74 -16.33
C PHE A 233 -3.61 -7.94 -17.52
N PRO A 234 -4.91 -8.22 -17.26
CA PRO A 234 -5.48 -8.61 -15.97
C PRO A 234 -4.95 -9.98 -15.50
N ALA A 235 -4.98 -10.23 -14.18
CA ALA A 235 -4.61 -11.51 -13.61
C ALA A 235 -5.38 -12.66 -14.26
N ARG A 236 -4.73 -13.82 -14.48
CA ARG A 236 -5.31 -15.00 -15.15
C ARG A 236 -6.30 -15.73 -14.24
N LEU A 237 -7.35 -15.03 -13.83
CA LEU A 237 -8.45 -15.53 -13.00
C LEU A 237 -9.75 -15.59 -13.80
N SER A 238 -10.66 -16.49 -13.44
CA SER A 238 -12.02 -16.44 -13.97
C SER A 238 -12.74 -15.18 -13.50
N PRO A 239 -13.77 -14.68 -14.24
CA PRO A 239 -14.52 -13.50 -13.82
C PRO A 239 -15.09 -13.61 -12.40
N GLU A 240 -15.52 -14.80 -11.99
CA GLU A 240 -16.01 -15.06 -10.64
C GLU A 240 -14.90 -14.91 -9.59
N ARG A 241 -13.74 -15.52 -9.83
CA ARG A 241 -12.58 -15.41 -8.92
C ARG A 241 -12.04 -13.99 -8.87
N THR A 242 -12.03 -13.28 -9.98
CA THR A 242 -11.66 -11.86 -10.01
C THR A 242 -12.56 -11.03 -9.10
N ARG A 243 -13.88 -11.26 -9.13
CA ARG A 243 -14.82 -10.56 -8.23
C ARG A 243 -14.52 -10.87 -6.77
N VAL A 244 -14.33 -12.15 -6.42
CA VAL A 244 -13.99 -12.55 -5.04
C VAL A 244 -12.71 -11.87 -4.55
N VAL A 245 -11.67 -11.81 -5.38
CA VAL A 245 -10.40 -11.17 -5.05
C VAL A 245 -10.58 -9.65 -4.88
N HIS A 246 -11.37 -8.99 -5.74
CA HIS A 246 -11.69 -7.56 -5.62
C HIS A 246 -12.48 -7.26 -4.33
N ASP A 247 -13.52 -8.05 -4.06
CA ASP A 247 -14.35 -7.87 -2.86
C ASP A 247 -13.53 -8.06 -1.58
N LEU A 248 -12.62 -9.05 -1.58
CA LEU A 248 -11.73 -9.32 -0.46
C LEU A 248 -10.71 -8.18 -0.27
N ALA A 249 -10.15 -7.64 -1.35
CA ALA A 249 -9.24 -6.50 -1.29
C ALA A 249 -9.93 -5.25 -0.72
N LEU A 250 -11.15 -4.98 -1.15
CA LEU A 250 -11.96 -3.89 -0.59
C LEU A 250 -12.31 -4.12 0.88
N ALA A 251 -12.58 -5.37 1.28
CA ALA A 251 -12.82 -5.71 2.68
C ALA A 251 -11.57 -5.49 3.53
N ALA A 252 -10.38 -5.91 3.06
CA ALA A 252 -9.12 -5.70 3.75
C ALA A 252 -8.75 -4.21 3.88
N HIS A 253 -8.93 -3.44 2.80
CA HIS A 253 -8.75 -1.98 2.80
C HIS A 253 -9.61 -1.31 3.87
N ARG A 254 -10.92 -1.64 3.91
CA ARG A 254 -11.86 -1.08 4.90
C ARG A 254 -11.58 -1.56 6.32
N ALA A 255 -11.18 -2.81 6.51
CA ALA A 255 -10.90 -3.37 7.83
C ALA A 255 -9.78 -2.63 8.57
N LEU A 256 -8.77 -2.13 7.84
CA LEU A 256 -7.69 -1.31 8.40
C LEU A 256 -8.02 0.18 8.47
N ASP A 257 -9.23 0.62 8.11
CA ASP A 257 -9.62 2.05 7.97
C ASP A 257 -8.75 2.79 6.93
N CYS A 258 -8.27 2.09 5.90
CA CYS A 258 -7.53 2.71 4.82
C CYS A 258 -8.39 3.72 4.07
N ARG A 259 -7.75 4.76 3.54
CA ARG A 259 -8.41 5.84 2.81
C ARG A 259 -7.73 6.06 1.47
N VAL A 260 -8.52 6.56 0.53
CA VAL A 260 -8.09 7.04 -0.79
C VAL A 260 -7.54 5.93 -1.66
N TYR A 261 -6.46 5.29 -1.27
CA TYR A 261 -5.85 4.24 -2.07
C TYR A 261 -5.04 3.26 -1.21
N SER A 262 -4.90 2.06 -1.71
CA SER A 262 -3.98 1.04 -1.18
C SER A 262 -3.74 -0.05 -2.22
N ARG A 263 -2.71 -0.86 -2.03
CA ARG A 263 -2.51 -2.11 -2.75
C ARG A 263 -2.68 -3.27 -1.77
N VAL A 264 -3.50 -4.23 -2.14
CA VAL A 264 -3.73 -5.43 -1.34
C VAL A 264 -3.06 -6.61 -2.02
N ASP A 265 -2.16 -7.25 -1.32
CA ASP A 265 -1.38 -8.39 -1.80
C ASP A 265 -2.01 -9.69 -1.30
N LEU A 266 -2.27 -10.62 -2.22
CA LEU A 266 -2.99 -11.88 -1.97
C LEU A 266 -2.28 -13.07 -2.62
N ILE A 267 -2.50 -14.27 -2.06
CA ILE A 267 -2.25 -15.54 -2.75
C ILE A 267 -3.59 -16.21 -3.05
N VAL A 268 -3.76 -16.66 -4.28
CA VAL A 268 -4.91 -17.48 -4.70
C VAL A 268 -4.43 -18.91 -4.90
N ASP A 269 -4.88 -19.84 -4.06
CA ASP A 269 -4.46 -21.25 -4.11
C ASP A 269 -4.99 -21.99 -5.35
N ALA A 270 -4.63 -23.25 -5.49
CA ALA A 270 -5.04 -24.10 -6.62
C ALA A 270 -6.56 -24.29 -6.69
N ASP A 271 -7.25 -24.28 -5.54
CA ASP A 271 -8.71 -24.41 -5.45
C ASP A 271 -9.41 -23.07 -5.75
N GLY A 272 -8.63 -21.98 -5.85
CA GLY A 272 -9.11 -20.63 -6.11
C GLY A 272 -9.52 -19.87 -4.86
N ARG A 273 -9.10 -20.31 -3.67
CA ARG A 273 -9.34 -19.59 -2.42
C ARG A 273 -8.29 -18.51 -2.23
N PRO A 274 -8.67 -17.23 -2.05
CA PRO A 274 -7.74 -16.15 -1.81
C PRO A 274 -7.39 -16.05 -0.31
N PHE A 275 -6.14 -15.68 -0.03
CA PHE A 275 -5.62 -15.37 1.30
C PHE A 275 -4.93 -14.02 1.25
N VAL A 276 -5.27 -13.10 2.15
CA VAL A 276 -4.62 -11.80 2.24
C VAL A 276 -3.24 -11.95 2.90
N LEU A 277 -2.23 -11.40 2.26
CA LEU A 277 -0.88 -11.32 2.79
C LEU A 277 -0.68 -10.05 3.59
N GLU A 278 -0.94 -8.88 2.94
CA GLU A 278 -0.78 -7.55 3.52
C GLU A 278 -1.57 -6.49 2.76
N VAL A 279 -1.73 -5.32 3.35
CA VAL A 279 -2.23 -4.10 2.72
C VAL A 279 -1.13 -3.05 2.78
N ASN A 280 -0.73 -2.55 1.62
CA ASN A 280 0.22 -1.46 1.48
C ASN A 280 -0.54 -0.14 1.35
N THR A 281 -0.39 0.75 2.34
CA THR A 281 -1.14 2.02 2.42
C THR A 281 -0.52 3.15 1.59
N LEU A 282 0.75 3.03 1.20
CA LEU A 282 1.47 3.94 0.31
C LEU A 282 2.23 3.15 -0.77
N PRO A 283 1.52 2.50 -1.70
CA PRO A 283 2.18 1.73 -2.76
C PRO A 283 3.07 2.62 -3.63
N GLY A 284 4.17 2.07 -4.12
CA GLY A 284 5.09 2.78 -5.00
C GLY A 284 4.40 3.41 -6.22
N MET A 285 4.85 4.61 -6.58
CA MET A 285 4.30 5.42 -7.65
C MET A 285 5.39 5.78 -8.68
N THR A 286 6.05 4.74 -9.21
CA THR A 286 6.97 4.86 -10.36
C THR A 286 6.39 4.12 -11.56
N ASP A 287 6.97 4.30 -12.75
CA ASP A 287 6.51 3.62 -13.98
C ASP A 287 6.57 2.09 -13.88
N GLN A 288 7.43 1.55 -13.00
CA GLN A 288 7.58 0.11 -12.76
C GLN A 288 6.78 -0.38 -11.55
N SER A 289 6.05 0.52 -10.88
CA SER A 289 5.26 0.16 -9.71
C SER A 289 3.91 -0.43 -10.11
N LEU A 290 3.50 -1.48 -9.41
CA LEU A 290 2.31 -2.27 -9.72
C LEU A 290 1.01 -1.47 -9.61
N PHE A 291 0.91 -0.54 -8.66
CA PHE A 291 -0.29 0.29 -8.51
C PHE A 291 -0.55 1.18 -9.75
N PRO A 292 0.42 1.98 -10.26
CA PRO A 292 0.28 2.69 -11.53
C PRO A 292 0.08 1.77 -12.74
N GLU A 293 0.70 0.59 -12.75
CA GLU A 293 0.53 -0.38 -13.84
C GLU A 293 -0.92 -0.88 -13.91
N ILE A 294 -1.51 -1.26 -12.78
CA ILE A 294 -2.93 -1.66 -12.70
C ILE A 294 -3.84 -0.50 -13.11
N ALA A 295 -3.58 0.73 -12.63
CA ALA A 295 -4.35 1.91 -12.98
C ALA A 295 -4.31 2.18 -14.50
N ARG A 296 -3.15 2.05 -15.15
CA ARG A 296 -2.97 2.16 -16.59
C ARG A 296 -3.78 1.09 -17.33
N GLY A 297 -3.74 -0.15 -16.85
CA GLY A 297 -4.55 -1.25 -17.38
C GLY A 297 -6.07 -1.00 -17.26
N ALA A 298 -6.49 -0.25 -16.24
CA ALA A 298 -7.86 0.22 -16.06
C ALA A 298 -8.19 1.51 -16.84
N GLY A 299 -7.27 2.01 -17.69
CA GLY A 299 -7.46 3.19 -18.53
C GLY A 299 -7.29 4.52 -17.79
N ILE A 300 -6.50 4.55 -16.72
CA ILE A 300 -6.16 5.74 -15.92
C ILE A 300 -4.67 6.03 -16.13
N SER A 301 -4.34 7.16 -16.74
CA SER A 301 -2.95 7.57 -16.90
C SER A 301 -2.32 7.94 -15.55
N PHE A 302 -0.98 7.95 -15.47
CA PHE A 302 -0.27 8.28 -14.23
C PHE A 302 -0.63 9.66 -13.69
N GLY A 303 -0.69 10.68 -14.57
CA GLY A 303 -1.09 12.03 -14.15
C GLY A 303 -2.53 12.09 -13.63
N GLU A 304 -3.47 11.40 -14.26
CA GLU A 304 -4.87 11.30 -13.78
C GLU A 304 -4.94 10.60 -12.43
N LEU A 305 -4.15 9.55 -12.24
CA LEU A 305 -4.07 8.83 -10.97
C LEU A 305 -3.56 9.72 -9.83
N VAL A 306 -2.46 10.44 -10.05
CA VAL A 306 -1.86 11.37 -9.06
C VAL A 306 -2.85 12.49 -8.71
N GLU A 307 -3.51 13.11 -9.73
CA GLU A 307 -4.55 14.12 -9.50
C GLU A 307 -5.74 13.53 -8.73
N ALA A 308 -6.18 12.33 -9.07
CA ALA A 308 -7.30 11.67 -8.38
C ALA A 308 -6.96 11.38 -6.90
N ILE A 309 -5.78 10.85 -6.60
CA ILE A 309 -5.32 10.60 -5.23
C ILE A 309 -5.31 11.92 -4.43
N LEU A 310 -4.76 12.99 -4.99
CA LEU A 310 -4.73 14.31 -4.35
C LEU A 310 -6.14 14.82 -4.04
N LEU A 311 -7.03 14.81 -5.01
CA LEU A 311 -8.38 15.34 -4.87
C LEU A 311 -9.24 14.53 -3.90
N LEU A 312 -9.18 13.19 -3.99
CA LEU A 312 -9.89 12.28 -3.09
C LEU A 312 -9.45 12.47 -1.63
N SER A 313 -8.17 12.75 -1.41
CA SER A 313 -7.63 12.97 -0.06
C SER A 313 -8.18 14.23 0.62
N LEU A 314 -8.67 15.18 -0.15
CA LEU A 314 -9.23 16.45 0.33
C LEU A 314 -10.76 16.44 0.46
N LEU A 315 -11.41 15.36 0.05
CA LEU A 315 -12.84 15.18 0.30
C LEU A 315 -13.12 14.98 1.80
N PRO A 316 -14.20 15.57 2.33
CA PRO A 316 -14.63 15.27 3.69
C PRO A 316 -14.89 13.77 3.87
N ARG A 317 -14.61 13.24 5.06
CA ARG A 317 -15.09 11.89 5.41
C ARG A 317 -16.63 11.88 5.33
N SER A 318 -17.19 11.10 4.42
CA SER A 318 -18.63 10.85 4.44
C SER A 318 -18.95 9.88 5.58
N ALA A 319 -19.81 10.26 6.50
CA ALA A 319 -20.22 9.43 7.63
C ALA A 319 -21.16 8.27 7.24
N GLY A 320 -21.36 8.01 5.95
CA GLY A 320 -22.32 7.01 5.53
C GLY A 320 -22.33 6.72 4.03
N GLY A 321 -21.59 5.74 3.59
CA GLY A 321 -21.94 4.94 2.44
C GLY A 321 -21.11 5.13 1.18
N THR A 322 -20.76 3.99 0.62
CA THR A 322 -19.94 3.79 -0.58
C THR A 322 -20.49 4.44 -1.85
N ALA A 323 -21.81 4.64 -1.99
CA ALA A 323 -22.41 5.16 -3.22
C ALA A 323 -21.99 6.62 -3.54
N GLY A 324 -21.95 7.50 -2.55
CA GLY A 324 -21.49 8.89 -2.75
C GLY A 324 -20.00 9.00 -3.03
N GLU A 325 -19.19 8.08 -2.50
CA GLU A 325 -17.75 8.00 -2.76
C GLU A 325 -17.46 7.45 -4.16
N GLU A 326 -18.23 6.47 -4.64
CA GLU A 326 -18.12 5.95 -6.02
C GLU A 326 -18.39 7.03 -7.06
N ASP A 327 -19.44 7.83 -6.86
CA ASP A 327 -19.78 8.96 -7.71
C ASP A 327 -18.69 10.03 -7.69
N ALA A 328 -18.07 10.28 -6.54
CA ALA A 328 -16.97 11.24 -6.41
C ALA A 328 -15.72 10.77 -7.17
N VAL A 329 -15.33 9.49 -7.04
CA VAL A 329 -14.19 8.92 -7.79
C VAL A 329 -14.42 9.03 -9.29
N GLU A 330 -15.60 8.63 -9.78
CA GLU A 330 -15.94 8.70 -11.20
C GLU A 330 -15.90 10.14 -11.72
N SER A 331 -16.46 11.07 -10.96
CA SER A 331 -16.50 12.49 -11.31
C SER A 331 -15.09 13.10 -11.35
N ILE A 332 -14.23 12.78 -10.39
CA ILE A 332 -12.83 13.20 -10.35
C ILE A 332 -12.05 12.64 -11.54
N LEU A 333 -12.15 11.34 -11.81
CA LEU A 333 -11.46 10.72 -12.95
C LEU A 333 -11.94 11.28 -14.28
N ARG A 334 -13.24 11.54 -14.44
CA ARG A 334 -13.80 12.16 -15.64
C ARG A 334 -13.27 13.60 -15.82
N ALA A 335 -13.21 14.37 -14.73
CA ALA A 335 -12.66 15.72 -14.76
C ALA A 335 -11.15 15.73 -15.06
N ALA A 336 -10.40 14.77 -14.53
CA ALA A 336 -8.98 14.60 -14.79
C ALA A 336 -8.70 14.26 -16.28
N ARG A 337 -9.52 13.39 -16.90
CA ARG A 337 -9.45 13.04 -18.34
C ARG A 337 -9.75 14.23 -19.26
N GLY A 338 -10.70 15.06 -18.90
CA GLY A 338 -11.14 16.21 -19.73
C GLY A 338 -10.08 17.29 -19.99
N LYS A 339 -8.92 17.21 -19.34
CA LYS A 339 -7.81 18.17 -19.47
C LYS A 339 -6.68 17.71 -20.40
N GLY A 340 -6.68 16.45 -20.82
CA GLY A 340 -5.66 15.90 -21.73
C GLY A 340 -5.81 16.26 -23.20
N GLY A 341 -6.78 17.08 -23.57
CA GLY A 341 -7.15 17.43 -24.94
C GLY A 341 -7.24 18.93 -25.26
N ARG A 342 -6.41 19.76 -24.62
CA ARG A 342 -6.25 21.17 -25.08
C ARG A 342 -4.78 21.53 -25.19
#